data_8e724b04917d869b7074b4fc0c6a80be
#
_entry.id   8e724b04917d869b7074b4fc0c6a80be
#
_cell.length_a   1.000
_cell.length_b   1.000
_cell.length_c   1.000
_cell.angle_alpha   90.00
_cell.angle_beta   90.00
_cell.angle_gamma   90.00
#
_symmetry.space_group_name_H-M   'P 1'
#
loop_
_entity.id
_entity.type
_entity.pdbx_description
1 polymer ?
#
loop_
_entity_poly.entity_id
_entity_poly.type
_entity_poly.pdbx_seq_one_letter_code
_entity_poly.pdbx_strand_id
1 'polypeptide(L)'
;MIKLNICVDQVAAIRNIADRGEPDPMAAIILAQIGGATAITISWVSDTPFYQPQEYALIRQLIHTHMNVIIPPADDVLQSILTIRPDMITLVPDGYGHTGLENEWLNTDWPEKDASGRSLDQTIRALQQQNILVNVLIRPSAADVRVCAQLKTDYVHIDASVYTTAGDADQERQTLNDLASTAKVAARMNLGVSMGRGIDYQTAPDITGIWEVEEMVVGYAVTAKAMAIGYEQAVRDLVDVIRHAPKGYE
;
A
#
# COMPACT_ATOMS: atom_id res chain seq x y z
N MET A 1 -12.17 13.41 1.69
CA MET A 1 -10.93 13.61 0.89
C MET A 1 -10.14 12.34 1.05
N ILE A 2 -9.67 11.73 -0.04
CA ILE A 2 -8.83 10.53 0.00
C ILE A 2 -7.55 10.82 0.77
N LYS A 3 -7.12 9.89 1.62
CA LYS A 3 -5.84 9.94 2.32
C LYS A 3 -4.73 9.57 1.33
N LEU A 4 -3.68 10.38 1.24
CA LEU A 4 -2.50 10.04 0.45
C LEU A 4 -1.48 9.34 1.33
N ASN A 5 -1.20 8.10 1.01
CA ASN A 5 -0.20 7.27 1.65
C ASN A 5 1.01 7.13 0.71
N ILE A 6 2.18 7.52 1.17
CA ILE A 6 3.41 7.46 0.37
C ILE A 6 4.24 6.24 0.78
N CYS A 7 4.46 5.35 -0.19
CA CYS A 7 5.40 4.24 -0.04
C CYS A 7 6.82 4.71 -0.38
N VAL A 8 7.75 4.55 0.56
CA VAL A 8 9.14 5.02 0.41
C VAL A 8 10.13 3.90 0.09
N ASP A 9 9.66 2.69 -0.15
CA ASP A 9 10.50 1.52 -0.43
C ASP A 9 11.39 1.71 -1.66
N GLN A 10 10.90 2.43 -2.69
CA GLN A 10 11.68 2.70 -3.90
C GLN A 10 12.93 3.55 -3.62
N VAL A 11 12.85 4.46 -2.64
CA VAL A 11 14.01 5.24 -2.19
C VAL A 11 15.02 4.33 -1.52
N ALA A 12 14.55 3.44 -0.63
CA ALA A 12 15.40 2.46 0.02
C ALA A 12 16.01 1.46 -0.97
N ALA A 13 15.25 1.03 -1.98
CA ALA A 13 15.74 0.15 -3.05
C ALA A 13 16.90 0.82 -3.83
N ILE A 14 16.75 2.08 -4.22
CA ILE A 14 17.81 2.84 -4.92
C ILE A 14 19.06 2.97 -4.03
N ARG A 15 18.88 3.30 -2.73
CA ARG A 15 19.97 3.33 -1.75
C ARG A 15 20.73 2.01 -1.68
N ASN A 16 20.00 0.91 -1.62
CA ASN A 16 20.59 -0.42 -1.47
C ASN A 16 21.36 -0.85 -2.74
N ILE A 17 20.90 -0.46 -3.93
CA ILE A 17 21.62 -0.69 -5.19
C ILE A 17 22.95 0.10 -5.20
N ALA A 18 22.93 1.34 -4.71
CA ALA A 18 24.10 2.19 -4.70
C ALA A 18 25.11 1.83 -3.59
N ASP A 19 24.67 1.19 -2.52
CA ASP A 19 25.46 0.82 -1.33
C ASP A 19 26.27 2.01 -0.75
N ARG A 20 25.64 3.20 -0.71
CA ARG A 20 26.32 4.46 -0.31
C ARG A 20 25.55 5.28 0.72
N GLY A 21 24.48 4.74 1.30
CA GLY A 21 23.64 5.46 2.26
C GLY A 21 22.67 6.48 1.65
N GLU A 22 22.84 6.84 0.38
CA GLU A 22 22.00 7.77 -0.38
C GLU A 22 21.32 7.06 -1.58
N PRO A 23 20.09 7.48 -1.95
CA PRO A 23 19.22 8.44 -1.26
C PRO A 23 18.71 7.91 0.09
N ASP A 24 18.55 8.79 1.09
CA ASP A 24 18.13 8.40 2.43
C ASP A 24 16.58 8.28 2.52
N PRO A 25 16.03 7.09 2.78
CA PRO A 25 14.58 6.91 2.94
C PRO A 25 14.02 7.63 4.17
N MET A 26 14.81 7.88 5.22
CA MET A 26 14.37 8.64 6.39
C MET A 26 14.14 10.11 6.03
N ALA A 27 15.02 10.70 5.21
CA ALA A 27 14.80 12.03 4.67
C ALA A 27 13.55 12.06 3.77
N ALA A 28 13.33 11.04 2.94
CA ALA A 28 12.13 10.94 2.10
C ALA A 28 10.84 10.87 2.93
N ILE A 29 10.82 10.14 4.06
CA ILE A 29 9.69 10.10 5.00
C ILE A 29 9.36 11.49 5.52
N ILE A 30 10.35 12.25 5.97
CA ILE A 30 10.16 13.61 6.48
C ILE A 30 9.61 14.52 5.37
N LEU A 31 10.22 14.49 4.19
CA LEU A 31 9.82 15.31 3.05
C LEU A 31 8.42 14.94 2.53
N ALA A 32 8.04 13.66 2.58
CA ALA A 32 6.68 13.23 2.22
C ALA A 32 5.64 13.85 3.17
N GLN A 33 5.87 13.81 4.46
CA GLN A 33 4.96 14.40 5.45
C GLN A 33 4.85 15.93 5.28
N ILE A 34 5.97 16.63 5.04
CA ILE A 34 5.99 18.06 4.74
C ILE A 34 5.23 18.36 3.44
N GLY A 35 5.34 17.48 2.43
CA GLY A 35 4.63 17.57 1.16
C GLY A 35 3.12 17.34 1.27
N GLY A 36 2.64 16.83 2.41
CA GLY A 36 1.21 16.63 2.68
C GLY A 36 0.74 15.19 2.65
N ALA A 37 1.65 14.21 2.69
CA ALA A 37 1.28 12.82 2.91
C ALA A 37 0.57 12.65 4.26
N THR A 38 -0.54 11.92 4.27
CA THR A 38 -1.33 11.64 5.49
C THR A 38 -1.00 10.28 6.09
N ALA A 39 -0.27 9.46 5.35
CA ALA A 39 0.25 8.18 5.80
C ALA A 39 1.58 7.86 5.09
N ILE A 40 2.37 7.01 5.71
CA ILE A 40 3.62 6.46 5.16
C ILE A 40 3.54 4.94 5.16
N THR A 41 3.88 4.33 4.04
CA THR A 41 4.02 2.89 3.90
C THR A 41 5.48 2.49 3.75
N ILE A 42 5.87 1.45 4.46
CA ILE A 42 7.13 0.73 4.29
C ILE A 42 6.85 -0.77 4.23
N SER A 43 7.76 -1.54 3.62
CA SER A 43 7.64 -3.00 3.58
C SER A 43 8.66 -3.68 4.47
N TRP A 44 8.23 -4.78 5.08
CA TRP A 44 9.13 -5.73 5.73
C TRP A 44 9.28 -6.96 4.84
N VAL A 45 10.47 -7.14 4.27
CA VAL A 45 10.80 -8.25 3.38
C VAL A 45 11.97 -9.02 3.95
N SER A 46 11.84 -10.34 4.06
CA SER A 46 12.87 -11.19 4.66
C SER A 46 14.08 -11.38 3.75
N ASP A 47 13.84 -11.65 2.48
CA ASP A 47 14.90 -12.11 1.55
C ASP A 47 15.72 -10.97 0.93
N THR A 48 15.10 -9.81 0.73
CA THR A 48 15.76 -8.61 0.20
C THR A 48 15.30 -7.38 0.97
N PRO A 49 15.76 -7.19 2.21
CA PRO A 49 15.24 -6.15 3.07
C PRO A 49 15.56 -4.76 2.52
N PHE A 50 14.54 -3.91 2.40
CA PHE A 50 14.73 -2.50 2.07
C PHE A 50 15.42 -1.74 3.21
N TYR A 51 15.15 -2.18 4.46
CA TYR A 51 15.59 -1.53 5.67
C TYR A 51 16.31 -2.53 6.58
N GLN A 52 17.32 -2.06 7.28
CA GLN A 52 17.97 -2.85 8.33
C GLN A 52 17.04 -2.95 9.57
N PRO A 53 17.13 -4.03 10.37
CA PRO A 53 16.25 -4.20 11.54
C PRO A 53 16.20 -3.00 12.48
N GLN A 54 17.33 -2.32 12.72
CA GLN A 54 17.42 -1.14 13.57
C GLN A 54 16.76 0.12 12.97
N GLU A 55 16.60 0.18 11.64
CA GLU A 55 15.99 1.33 10.97
C GLU A 55 14.49 1.40 11.22
N TYR A 56 13.81 0.28 11.38
CA TYR A 56 12.35 0.26 11.62
C TYR A 56 11.94 1.04 12.88
N ALA A 57 12.71 0.92 13.96
CA ALA A 57 12.45 1.67 15.19
C ALA A 57 12.67 3.17 15.01
N LEU A 58 13.68 3.57 14.23
CA LEU A 58 13.93 4.96 13.87
C LEU A 58 12.84 5.50 12.94
N ILE A 59 12.45 4.75 11.93
CA ILE A 59 11.36 5.10 11.01
C ILE A 59 10.07 5.38 11.78
N ARG A 60 9.73 4.53 12.76
CA ARG A 60 8.54 4.74 13.61
C ARG A 60 8.57 6.07 14.36
N GLN A 61 9.75 6.50 14.82
CA GLN A 61 9.90 7.78 15.51
C GLN A 61 9.77 9.00 14.57
N LEU A 62 10.10 8.84 13.30
CA LEU A 62 10.03 9.90 12.29
C LEU A 62 8.63 10.06 11.70
N ILE A 63 7.80 9.01 11.74
CA ILE A 63 6.44 9.05 11.20
C ILE A 63 5.51 9.62 12.27
N HIS A 64 5.01 10.83 12.02
CA HIS A 64 4.01 11.53 12.86
C HIS A 64 2.58 11.41 12.32
N THR A 65 2.44 10.90 11.09
CA THR A 65 1.20 10.55 10.43
C THR A 65 0.86 9.08 10.66
N HIS A 66 -0.05 8.51 9.88
CA HIS A 66 -0.39 7.10 9.95
C HIS A 66 0.72 6.22 9.35
N MET A 67 1.15 5.20 10.07
CA MET A 67 2.18 4.25 9.62
C MET A 67 1.54 2.94 9.19
N ASN A 68 1.71 2.57 7.93
CA ASN A 68 1.36 1.25 7.41
C ASN A 68 2.62 0.44 7.11
N VAL A 69 2.62 -0.85 7.46
CA VAL A 69 3.71 -1.77 7.13
C VAL A 69 3.17 -2.92 6.32
N ILE A 70 3.76 -3.14 5.14
CA ILE A 70 3.44 -4.29 4.28
C ILE A 70 4.27 -5.49 4.72
N ILE A 71 3.63 -6.61 5.02
CA ILE A 71 4.28 -7.85 5.44
C ILE A 71 3.63 -9.09 4.83
N PRO A 72 4.39 -10.16 4.60
CA PRO A 72 3.81 -11.49 4.49
C PRO A 72 3.34 -11.98 5.88
N PRO A 73 2.38 -12.91 5.97
CA PRO A 73 1.86 -13.42 7.24
C PRO A 73 2.80 -14.47 7.87
N ALA A 74 4.06 -14.11 8.13
CA ALA A 74 5.07 -14.97 8.74
C ALA A 74 5.28 -14.63 10.24
N ASP A 75 5.45 -15.65 11.09
CA ASP A 75 5.50 -15.48 12.55
C ASP A 75 6.69 -14.66 13.05
N ASP A 76 7.88 -14.85 12.48
CA ASP A 76 9.11 -14.13 12.83
C ASP A 76 8.97 -12.64 12.52
N VAL A 77 8.33 -12.32 11.38
CA VAL A 77 8.02 -10.95 10.97
C VAL A 77 7.01 -10.32 11.93
N LEU A 78 5.94 -11.04 12.29
CA LEU A 78 4.89 -10.55 13.19
C LEU A 78 5.45 -10.14 14.55
N GLN A 79 6.32 -10.95 15.15
CA GLN A 79 6.92 -10.64 16.45
C GLN A 79 7.77 -9.35 16.41
N SER A 80 8.52 -9.19 15.34
CA SER A 80 9.36 -8.00 15.12
C SER A 80 8.52 -6.74 14.92
N ILE A 81 7.47 -6.83 14.11
CA ILE A 81 6.55 -5.72 13.81
C ILE A 81 5.77 -5.25 15.04
N LEU A 82 5.37 -6.17 15.92
CA LEU A 82 4.66 -5.81 17.16
C LEU A 82 5.50 -4.90 18.08
N THR A 83 6.83 -4.93 17.99
CA THR A 83 7.69 -4.00 18.74
C THR A 83 7.65 -2.59 18.21
N ILE A 84 7.40 -2.42 16.90
CA ILE A 84 7.34 -1.12 16.20
C ILE A 84 5.98 -0.45 16.40
N ARG A 85 4.92 -1.24 16.60
CA ARG A 85 3.52 -0.79 16.76
C ARG A 85 3.08 0.13 15.63
N PRO A 86 3.00 -0.36 14.40
CA PRO A 86 2.41 0.41 13.31
C PRO A 86 0.92 0.65 13.56
N ASP A 87 0.35 1.64 12.89
CA ASP A 87 -1.08 1.92 13.00
C ASP A 87 -1.90 0.94 12.16
N MET A 88 -1.31 0.47 11.03
CA MET A 88 -1.91 -0.50 10.12
C MET A 88 -0.86 -1.49 9.63
N ILE A 89 -1.29 -2.70 9.35
CA ILE A 89 -0.52 -3.72 8.63
C ILE A 89 -1.28 -4.10 7.37
N THR A 90 -0.59 -4.08 6.23
CA THR A 90 -1.09 -4.63 4.97
C THR A 90 -0.48 -6.01 4.77
N LEU A 91 -1.33 -7.04 4.88
CA LEU A 91 -0.93 -8.41 4.61
C LEU A 91 -0.89 -8.67 3.11
N VAL A 92 0.20 -9.27 2.64
CA VAL A 92 0.41 -9.64 1.24
C VAL A 92 0.80 -11.11 1.14
N PRO A 93 0.50 -11.82 0.05
CA PRO A 93 0.95 -13.21 -0.15
C PRO A 93 2.48 -13.31 -0.14
N ASP A 94 3.00 -14.47 0.24
CA ASP A 94 4.43 -14.78 0.11
C ASP A 94 4.87 -14.65 -1.35
N GLY A 95 6.05 -14.08 -1.58
CA GLY A 95 6.56 -13.83 -2.93
C GLY A 95 5.95 -12.62 -3.64
N TYR A 96 5.17 -11.82 -2.93
CA TYR A 96 4.68 -10.54 -3.45
C TYR A 96 5.86 -9.63 -3.84
N GLY A 97 5.92 -9.23 -5.12
CA GLY A 97 6.98 -8.36 -5.65
C GLY A 97 6.96 -6.99 -5.01
N HIS A 98 8.01 -6.68 -4.27
CA HIS A 98 8.10 -5.47 -3.46
C HIS A 98 8.55 -4.24 -4.24
N THR A 99 9.14 -4.43 -5.43
CA THR A 99 9.67 -3.32 -6.23
C THR A 99 8.59 -2.46 -6.88
N GLY A 100 7.34 -2.96 -6.95
CA GLY A 100 6.27 -2.30 -7.69
C GLY A 100 6.46 -2.30 -9.22
N LEU A 101 7.54 -2.92 -9.70
CA LEU A 101 7.89 -3.05 -11.12
C LEU A 101 7.47 -4.41 -11.69
N GLU A 102 7.14 -5.35 -10.83
CA GLU A 102 6.75 -6.71 -11.23
C GLU A 102 5.25 -6.76 -11.48
N ASN A 103 4.90 -7.02 -12.75
CA ASN A 103 3.50 -7.17 -13.19
C ASN A 103 2.94 -8.57 -12.93
N GLU A 104 3.73 -9.47 -12.35
CA GLU A 104 3.30 -10.83 -12.12
C GLU A 104 2.60 -10.93 -10.75
N TRP A 105 1.29 -11.06 -10.79
CA TRP A 105 0.53 -11.69 -9.73
C TRP A 105 0.99 -13.15 -9.67
N LEU A 106 1.95 -13.42 -8.85
CA LEU A 106 2.20 -14.77 -8.39
C LEU A 106 0.93 -15.21 -7.68
N ASN A 107 0.46 -16.36 -8.07
CA ASN A 107 -0.73 -17.06 -7.62
C ASN A 107 -1.17 -16.62 -6.22
N THR A 108 -2.18 -15.76 -6.10
CA THR A 108 -2.62 -15.13 -4.85
C THR A 108 -3.54 -16.03 -4.04
N ASP A 109 -3.41 -17.33 -4.19
CA ASP A 109 -4.05 -18.26 -3.29
C ASP A 109 -3.34 -18.14 -1.94
N TRP A 110 -3.99 -17.49 -1.01
CA TRP A 110 -3.54 -17.43 0.37
C TRP A 110 -3.38 -18.86 0.87
N PRO A 111 -2.20 -19.28 1.35
CA PRO A 111 -2.03 -20.61 1.90
C PRO A 111 -2.98 -20.79 3.09
N GLU A 112 -3.56 -21.97 3.25
CA GLU A 112 -4.41 -22.27 4.41
C GLU A 112 -3.69 -21.96 5.73
N LYS A 113 -2.37 -22.14 5.74
CA LYS A 113 -1.48 -21.86 6.87
C LYS A 113 -0.14 -21.35 6.36
N ASP A 114 0.46 -20.45 7.10
CA ASP A 114 1.83 -20.00 6.89
C ASP A 114 2.87 -21.09 7.28
N ALA A 115 4.14 -20.81 7.08
CA ALA A 115 5.24 -21.72 7.42
C ALA A 115 5.27 -22.11 8.92
N SER A 116 4.65 -21.33 9.82
CA SER A 116 4.52 -21.61 11.26
C SER A 116 3.29 -22.46 11.61
N GLY A 117 2.44 -22.76 10.62
CA GLY A 117 1.18 -23.47 10.80
C GLY A 117 0.01 -22.59 11.26
N ARG A 118 0.16 -21.26 11.24
CA ARG A 118 -0.88 -20.30 11.59
C ARG A 118 -1.75 -19.99 10.36
N SER A 119 -3.05 -19.90 10.56
CA SER A 119 -3.97 -19.47 9.51
C SER A 119 -4.04 -17.93 9.42
N LEU A 120 -4.43 -17.42 8.26
CA LEU A 120 -4.62 -15.97 8.04
C LEU A 120 -5.60 -15.36 9.07
N ASP A 121 -6.69 -16.06 9.43
CA ASP A 121 -7.64 -15.64 10.47
C ASP A 121 -6.96 -15.46 11.83
N GLN A 122 -6.07 -16.37 12.22
CA GLN A 122 -5.33 -16.28 13.48
C GLN A 122 -4.36 -15.08 13.48
N THR A 123 -3.71 -14.84 12.36
CA THR A 123 -2.83 -13.67 12.17
C THR A 123 -3.60 -12.37 12.29
N ILE A 124 -4.72 -12.23 11.57
CA ILE A 124 -5.57 -11.04 11.62
C ILE A 124 -6.03 -10.75 13.05
N ARG A 125 -6.54 -11.76 13.76
CA ARG A 125 -7.00 -11.58 15.15
C ARG A 125 -5.86 -11.19 16.10
N ALA A 126 -4.68 -11.76 15.93
CA ALA A 126 -3.53 -11.43 16.76
C ALA A 126 -3.12 -9.95 16.62
N LEU A 127 -3.14 -9.42 15.40
CA LEU A 127 -2.85 -8.02 15.10
C LEU A 127 -3.93 -7.09 15.68
N GLN A 128 -5.21 -7.41 15.45
CA GLN A 128 -6.34 -6.62 15.97
C GLN A 128 -6.37 -6.56 17.50
N GLN A 129 -5.97 -7.62 18.18
CA GLN A 129 -5.82 -7.63 19.65
C GLN A 129 -4.76 -6.64 20.17
N GLN A 130 -3.83 -6.23 19.31
CA GLN A 130 -2.83 -5.19 19.59
C GLN A 130 -3.28 -3.79 19.17
N ASN A 131 -4.54 -3.62 18.77
CA ASN A 131 -5.11 -2.39 18.20
C ASN A 131 -4.42 -1.93 16.90
N ILE A 132 -3.95 -2.87 16.10
CA ILE A 132 -3.38 -2.62 14.78
C ILE A 132 -4.47 -2.90 13.75
N LEU A 133 -4.73 -1.95 12.86
CA LEU A 133 -5.66 -2.14 11.75
C LEU A 133 -5.07 -3.14 10.75
N VAL A 134 -5.91 -4.05 10.28
CA VAL A 134 -5.49 -5.06 9.31
C VAL A 134 -6.10 -4.78 7.94
N ASN A 135 -5.22 -4.56 6.99
CA ASN A 135 -5.50 -4.41 5.57
C ASN A 135 -5.04 -5.67 4.84
N VAL A 136 -5.76 -6.14 3.86
CA VAL A 136 -5.39 -7.35 3.09
C VAL A 136 -5.37 -7.02 1.62
N LEU A 137 -4.23 -7.33 0.96
CA LEU A 137 -4.11 -7.16 -0.48
C LEU A 137 -5.02 -8.15 -1.21
N ILE A 138 -5.83 -7.62 -2.12
CA ILE A 138 -6.75 -8.40 -2.94
C ILE A 138 -6.70 -7.96 -4.40
N ARG A 139 -7.08 -8.87 -5.28
CA ARG A 139 -7.40 -8.52 -6.67
C ARG A 139 -8.72 -7.74 -6.71
N PRO A 140 -9.02 -7.00 -7.78
CA PRO A 140 -10.32 -6.36 -7.98
C PRO A 140 -11.42 -7.44 -8.21
N SER A 141 -11.82 -8.10 -7.12
CA SER A 141 -12.72 -9.26 -7.12
C SER A 141 -13.70 -9.19 -5.94
N ALA A 142 -14.99 -9.22 -6.23
CA ALA A 142 -16.03 -9.31 -5.21
C ALA A 142 -15.95 -10.61 -4.37
N ALA A 143 -15.37 -11.68 -4.90
CA ALA A 143 -15.15 -12.92 -4.17
C ALA A 143 -14.08 -12.72 -3.08
N ASP A 144 -12.96 -12.09 -3.42
CA ASP A 144 -11.87 -11.80 -2.49
C ASP A 144 -12.34 -10.85 -1.37
N VAL A 145 -13.16 -9.84 -1.71
CA VAL A 145 -13.80 -8.97 -0.70
C VAL A 145 -14.64 -9.76 0.30
N ARG A 146 -15.44 -10.74 -0.17
CA ARG A 146 -16.26 -11.57 0.74
C ARG A 146 -15.40 -12.40 1.69
N VAL A 147 -14.28 -12.92 1.21
CA VAL A 147 -13.34 -13.65 2.06
C VAL A 147 -12.78 -12.72 3.15
N CYS A 148 -12.34 -11.52 2.80
CA CYS A 148 -11.86 -10.53 3.77
C CYS A 148 -12.94 -10.16 4.81
N ALA A 149 -14.19 -9.99 4.37
CA ALA A 149 -15.30 -9.71 5.28
C ALA A 149 -15.58 -10.89 6.25
N GLN A 150 -15.47 -12.14 5.79
CA GLN A 150 -15.58 -13.33 6.65
C GLN A 150 -14.45 -13.41 7.67
N LEU A 151 -13.22 -13.04 7.27
CA LEU A 151 -12.05 -12.96 8.13
C LEU A 151 -12.10 -11.75 9.07
N LYS A 152 -13.05 -10.82 8.88
CA LYS A 152 -13.22 -9.59 9.67
C LYS A 152 -12.00 -8.68 9.63
N THR A 153 -11.42 -8.51 8.45
CA THR A 153 -10.37 -7.50 8.25
C THR A 153 -10.96 -6.09 8.41
N ASP A 154 -10.12 -5.09 8.70
CA ASP A 154 -10.59 -3.70 8.82
C ASP A 154 -10.63 -3.03 7.45
N TYR A 155 -9.67 -3.35 6.58
CA TYR A 155 -9.52 -2.79 5.24
C TYR A 155 -9.25 -3.89 4.20
N VAL A 156 -9.50 -3.54 2.95
CA VAL A 156 -8.98 -4.24 1.77
C VAL A 156 -8.08 -3.29 0.97
N HIS A 157 -6.92 -3.77 0.55
CA HIS A 157 -6.04 -3.09 -0.39
C HIS A 157 -6.28 -3.64 -1.78
N ILE A 158 -7.01 -2.91 -2.61
CA ILE A 158 -7.33 -3.35 -3.97
C ILE A 158 -6.15 -3.02 -4.90
N ASP A 159 -5.65 -4.03 -5.60
CA ASP A 159 -4.59 -3.86 -6.59
C ASP A 159 -5.10 -3.14 -7.83
N ALA A 160 -4.57 -1.95 -8.09
CA ALA A 160 -4.90 -1.14 -9.24
C ALA A 160 -4.03 -1.43 -10.48
N SER A 161 -3.06 -2.37 -10.41
CA SER A 161 -2.11 -2.62 -11.49
C SER A 161 -2.79 -3.02 -12.80
N VAL A 162 -3.90 -3.75 -12.74
CA VAL A 162 -4.68 -4.14 -13.93
C VAL A 162 -5.22 -2.93 -14.70
N TYR A 163 -5.52 -1.83 -14.00
CA TYR A 163 -5.95 -0.57 -14.59
C TYR A 163 -4.75 0.24 -15.08
N THR A 164 -3.73 0.39 -14.25
CA THR A 164 -2.58 1.25 -14.56
C THR A 164 -1.66 0.67 -15.66
N THR A 165 -1.83 -0.60 -16.01
CA THR A 165 -1.09 -1.28 -17.09
C THR A 165 -1.99 -1.66 -18.29
N ALA A 166 -3.21 -1.14 -18.35
CA ALA A 166 -4.13 -1.40 -19.46
C ALA A 166 -3.52 -1.01 -20.82
N GLY A 167 -3.68 -1.87 -21.81
CA GLY A 167 -3.05 -1.70 -23.11
C GLY A 167 -3.83 -0.79 -24.09
N ASP A 168 -5.11 -0.57 -23.81
CA ASP A 168 -5.99 0.26 -24.62
C ASP A 168 -7.12 0.88 -23.78
N ALA A 169 -7.84 1.84 -24.39
CA ALA A 169 -8.89 2.60 -23.71
C ALA A 169 -10.12 1.76 -23.32
N ASP A 170 -10.40 0.65 -24.01
CA ASP A 170 -11.52 -0.22 -23.66
C ASP A 170 -11.18 -1.08 -22.44
N GLN A 171 -9.96 -1.60 -22.39
CA GLN A 171 -9.44 -2.32 -21.21
C GLN A 171 -9.31 -1.40 -20.02
N GLU A 172 -8.80 -0.17 -20.21
CA GLU A 172 -8.69 0.85 -19.15
C GLU A 172 -10.07 1.12 -18.51
N ARG A 173 -11.09 1.38 -19.34
CA ARG A 173 -12.46 1.62 -18.87
C ARG A 173 -13.03 0.40 -18.14
N GLN A 174 -12.84 -0.80 -18.69
CA GLN A 174 -13.33 -2.03 -18.06
C GLN A 174 -12.68 -2.26 -16.70
N THR A 175 -11.36 -2.17 -16.60
CA THR A 175 -10.62 -2.40 -15.35
C THR A 175 -10.93 -1.32 -14.31
N LEU A 176 -11.11 -0.05 -14.69
CA LEU A 176 -11.57 1.01 -13.78
C LEU A 176 -12.96 0.71 -13.22
N ASN A 177 -13.89 0.22 -14.06
CA ASN A 177 -15.21 -0.21 -13.60
C ASN A 177 -15.14 -1.40 -12.63
N ASP A 178 -14.23 -2.34 -12.86
CA ASP A 178 -14.00 -3.48 -11.97
C ASP A 178 -13.46 -3.02 -10.60
N LEU A 179 -12.51 -2.05 -10.59
CA LEU A 179 -12.02 -1.42 -9.36
C LEU A 179 -13.17 -0.73 -8.60
N ALA A 180 -13.95 0.11 -9.27
CA ALA A 180 -15.07 0.83 -8.66
C ALA A 180 -16.14 -0.12 -8.12
N SER A 181 -16.47 -1.18 -8.87
CA SER A 181 -17.43 -2.19 -8.44
C SER A 181 -16.94 -2.96 -7.21
N THR A 182 -15.65 -3.30 -7.16
CA THR A 182 -15.03 -4.00 -6.04
C THR A 182 -15.00 -3.11 -4.79
N ALA A 183 -14.62 -1.84 -4.92
CA ALA A 183 -14.64 -0.86 -3.84
C ALA A 183 -16.06 -0.70 -3.24
N LYS A 184 -17.07 -0.63 -4.11
CA LYS A 184 -18.48 -0.55 -3.70
C LYS A 184 -18.94 -1.78 -2.93
N VAL A 185 -18.50 -2.98 -3.31
CA VAL A 185 -18.79 -4.21 -2.57
C VAL A 185 -18.11 -4.19 -1.21
N ALA A 186 -16.86 -3.77 -1.12
CA ALA A 186 -16.11 -3.66 0.14
C ALA A 186 -16.79 -2.70 1.12
N ALA A 187 -17.13 -1.49 0.67
CA ALA A 187 -17.81 -0.50 1.50
C ALA A 187 -19.18 -1.01 2.02
N ARG A 188 -19.95 -1.73 1.18
CA ARG A 188 -21.23 -2.36 1.62
C ARG A 188 -21.04 -3.44 2.66
N MET A 189 -19.86 -4.04 2.75
CA MET A 189 -19.48 -5.02 3.76
C MET A 189 -18.80 -4.38 4.98
N ASN A 190 -18.83 -3.05 5.09
CA ASN A 190 -18.20 -2.26 6.15
C ASN A 190 -16.68 -2.45 6.24
N LEU A 191 -16.03 -2.68 5.11
CA LEU A 191 -14.58 -2.68 4.99
C LEU A 191 -14.11 -1.31 4.49
N GLY A 192 -13.06 -0.77 5.09
CA GLY A 192 -12.34 0.37 4.53
C GLY A 192 -11.67 -0.02 3.22
N VAL A 193 -11.51 0.91 2.30
CA VAL A 193 -10.94 0.67 0.97
C VAL A 193 -9.66 1.47 0.79
N SER A 194 -8.57 0.77 0.59
CA SER A 194 -7.28 1.28 0.16
C SER A 194 -7.00 0.81 -1.26
N MET A 195 -6.35 1.62 -2.09
CA MET A 195 -5.90 1.26 -3.43
C MET A 195 -4.44 1.63 -3.65
N GLY A 196 -3.74 0.82 -4.41
CA GLY A 196 -2.34 1.08 -4.76
C GLY A 196 -1.86 0.26 -5.94
N ARG A 197 -0.57 0.29 -6.20
CA ARG A 197 0.17 -0.31 -7.32
C ARG A 197 -0.07 0.38 -8.65
N GLY A 198 1.02 0.96 -9.17
CA GLY A 198 1.04 1.61 -10.48
C GLY A 198 0.36 2.98 -10.55
N ILE A 199 -0.33 3.42 -9.50
CA ILE A 199 -1.00 4.73 -9.48
C ILE A 199 0.05 5.84 -9.62
N ASP A 200 -0.24 6.77 -10.52
CA ASP A 200 0.59 7.93 -10.83
C ASP A 200 -0.25 9.23 -10.91
N TYR A 201 0.37 10.31 -11.39
CA TYR A 201 -0.28 11.63 -11.52
C TYR A 201 -1.38 11.68 -12.57
N GLN A 202 -1.39 10.74 -13.53
CA GLN A 202 -2.41 10.67 -14.60
C GLN A 202 -3.59 9.82 -14.15
N THR A 203 -3.34 8.72 -13.46
CA THR A 203 -4.35 7.75 -13.01
C THR A 203 -4.97 8.11 -11.65
N ALA A 204 -4.28 8.89 -10.81
CA ALA A 204 -4.80 9.31 -9.51
C ALA A 204 -6.15 10.04 -9.55
N PRO A 205 -6.47 10.91 -10.55
CA PRO A 205 -7.79 11.53 -10.66
C PRO A 205 -8.93 10.52 -10.77
N ASP A 206 -8.76 9.46 -11.57
CA ASP A 206 -9.78 8.44 -11.80
C ASP A 206 -10.05 7.64 -10.52
N ILE A 207 -8.98 7.24 -9.82
CA ILE A 207 -9.10 6.57 -8.51
C ILE A 207 -9.78 7.49 -7.48
N THR A 208 -9.48 8.79 -7.52
CA THR A 208 -10.13 9.79 -6.66
C THR A 208 -11.63 9.91 -6.96
N GLY A 209 -12.06 9.61 -8.16
CA GLY A 209 -13.46 9.56 -8.57
C GLY A 209 -14.26 8.40 -7.97
N ILE A 210 -13.61 7.37 -7.43
CA ILE A 210 -14.26 6.23 -6.77
C ILE A 210 -14.54 6.62 -5.31
N TRP A 211 -15.80 6.88 -4.98
CA TRP A 211 -16.21 7.45 -3.68
C TRP A 211 -15.86 6.61 -2.46
N GLU A 212 -15.83 5.30 -2.64
CA GLU A 212 -15.58 4.32 -1.58
C GLU A 212 -14.10 4.21 -1.20
N VAL A 213 -13.18 4.77 -2.03
CA VAL A 213 -11.74 4.73 -1.73
C VAL A 213 -11.40 5.76 -0.66
N GLU A 214 -10.90 5.27 0.46
CA GLU A 214 -10.48 6.10 1.61
C GLU A 214 -9.00 6.47 1.56
N GLU A 215 -8.17 5.58 1.00
CA GLU A 215 -6.72 5.73 0.97
C GLU A 215 -6.14 5.32 -0.40
N MET A 216 -5.18 6.10 -0.88
CA MET A 216 -4.41 5.84 -2.09
C MET A 216 -2.94 5.69 -1.72
N VAL A 217 -2.33 4.55 -2.08
CA VAL A 217 -0.90 4.26 -1.82
C VAL A 217 -0.11 4.47 -3.10
N VAL A 218 0.85 5.41 -3.07
CA VAL A 218 1.70 5.74 -4.23
C VAL A 218 3.16 5.75 -3.80
N GLY A 219 4.01 5.08 -4.56
CA GLY A 219 5.46 5.03 -4.28
C GLY A 219 6.28 5.41 -5.51
N TYR A 220 6.30 4.52 -6.51
CA TYR A 220 7.18 4.65 -7.68
C TYR A 220 7.02 6.01 -8.40
N ALA A 221 5.80 6.43 -8.68
CA ALA A 221 5.55 7.67 -9.43
C ALA A 221 6.09 8.91 -8.72
N VAL A 222 5.94 8.96 -7.39
CA VAL A 222 6.51 10.05 -6.56
C VAL A 222 8.02 10.01 -6.57
N THR A 223 8.62 8.83 -6.38
CA THR A 223 10.09 8.68 -6.40
C THR A 223 10.67 9.06 -7.76
N ALA A 224 10.06 8.61 -8.86
CA ALA A 224 10.49 8.95 -10.22
C ALA A 224 10.41 10.47 -10.48
N LYS A 225 9.32 11.12 -10.10
CA LYS A 225 9.17 12.58 -10.26
C LYS A 225 10.13 13.35 -9.34
N ALA A 226 10.39 12.83 -8.15
CA ALA A 226 11.30 13.44 -7.19
C ALA A 226 12.73 13.56 -7.70
N MET A 227 13.17 12.69 -8.62
CA MET A 227 14.48 12.79 -9.27
C MET A 227 14.65 14.10 -10.07
N ALA A 228 13.56 14.69 -10.54
CA ALA A 228 13.58 15.93 -11.31
C ALA A 228 13.32 17.18 -10.46
N ILE A 229 12.46 17.10 -9.44
CA ILE A 229 11.95 18.28 -8.73
C ILE A 229 12.09 18.22 -7.20
N GLY A 230 12.65 17.14 -6.67
CA GLY A 230 12.74 16.90 -5.23
C GLY A 230 11.50 16.25 -4.64
N TYR A 231 11.68 15.52 -3.51
CA TYR A 231 10.67 14.61 -2.96
C TYR A 231 9.44 15.36 -2.38
N GLU A 232 9.69 16.44 -1.62
CA GLU A 232 8.60 17.26 -1.06
C GLU A 232 7.70 17.82 -2.17
N GLN A 233 8.29 18.40 -3.21
CA GLN A 233 7.50 18.99 -4.30
C GLN A 233 6.74 17.92 -5.09
N ALA A 234 7.33 16.75 -5.31
CA ALA A 234 6.65 15.65 -5.97
C ALA A 234 5.40 15.20 -5.20
N VAL A 235 5.50 15.07 -3.87
CA VAL A 235 4.34 14.74 -3.02
C VAL A 235 3.31 15.85 -3.06
N ARG A 236 3.71 17.11 -2.94
CA ARG A 236 2.82 18.29 -2.98
C ARG A 236 2.03 18.35 -4.28
N ASP A 237 2.70 18.11 -5.41
CA ASP A 237 2.05 18.06 -6.72
C ASP A 237 0.97 16.95 -6.78
N LEU A 238 1.23 15.79 -6.18
CA LEU A 238 0.24 14.70 -6.15
C LEU A 238 -0.94 15.04 -5.23
N VAL A 239 -0.69 15.66 -4.10
CA VAL A 239 -1.76 16.18 -3.22
C VAL A 239 -2.66 17.16 -3.98
N ASP A 240 -2.06 18.04 -4.79
CA ASP A 240 -2.81 19.02 -5.59
C ASP A 240 -3.62 18.33 -6.69
N VAL A 241 -3.07 17.31 -7.36
CA VAL A 241 -3.81 16.49 -8.34
C VAL A 241 -5.04 15.85 -7.69
N ILE A 242 -4.88 15.19 -6.54
CA ILE A 242 -5.98 14.55 -5.81
C ILE A 242 -7.03 15.59 -5.36
N ARG A 243 -6.59 16.76 -4.89
CA ARG A 243 -7.48 17.82 -4.40
C ARG A 243 -8.34 18.43 -5.50
N HIS A 244 -7.81 18.55 -6.70
CA HIS A 244 -8.48 19.16 -7.85
C HIS A 244 -9.11 18.14 -8.81
N ALA A 245 -9.00 16.84 -8.51
CA ALA A 245 -9.64 15.80 -9.29
C ALA A 245 -11.17 16.00 -9.34
N PRO A 246 -11.82 15.77 -10.48
CA PRO A 246 -13.28 15.78 -10.58
C PRO A 246 -13.85 14.70 -9.66
N LYS A 247 -14.85 15.07 -8.85
CA LYS A 247 -15.51 14.15 -7.93
C LYS A 247 -16.66 13.46 -8.66
N GLY A 248 -16.56 12.14 -8.77
CA GLY A 248 -17.66 11.26 -9.12
C GLY A 248 -17.75 10.95 -10.62
N TYR A 249 -17.64 9.67 -10.93
CA TYR A 249 -18.34 9.09 -12.07
C TYR A 249 -19.77 8.79 -11.59
N GLU A 250 -20.76 9.56 -12.09
CA GLU A 250 -22.16 9.21 -11.97
C GLU A 250 -22.50 7.99 -12.82
#